data_f115fa50cc7d699987af6e08a3c549fe
#
_entry.id   f115fa50cc7d699987af6e08a3c549fe
#
_cell.length_a   1.000
_cell.length_b   1.000
_cell.length_c   1.000
_cell.angle_alpha   90.00
_cell.angle_beta   90.00
_cell.angle_gamma   90.00
#
_symmetry.space_group_name_H-M   'P 1'
#
loop_
_entity.id
_entity.type
_entity.pdbx_description
1 polymer ?
#
loop_
_entity_poly.entity_id
_entity_poly.type
_entity_poly.pdbx_seq_one_letter_code
_entity_poly.pdbx_strand_id
1 'polypeptide(L)'
;MDSPKELITEEQLDPKLLTLFLKAQSAIELSNYDYALQILHNILKEEPTFLKGRQVLRAAQGARWRAGGKKGKGLLSGAGGMMKVKNKIKKDPLGSIDDIEKKLDSDPYNVEANSLFYEAFMA
;
A
#
# COMPACT_ATOMS: atom_id res chain seq x y z
N MET A 1 24.28 -14.12 4.27
CA MET A 1 23.74 -12.77 4.09
C MET A 1 22.41 -12.87 3.37
N ASP A 2 21.40 -12.41 4.03
CA ASP A 2 20.11 -12.40 3.35
C ASP A 2 20.18 -11.40 2.21
N SER A 3 19.85 -11.86 1.01
CA SER A 3 19.73 -10.93 -0.08
C SER A 3 18.62 -9.94 0.25
N PRO A 4 18.83 -8.66 0.01
CA PRO A 4 17.74 -7.72 0.11
C PRO A 4 16.59 -8.20 -0.78
N LYS A 5 15.35 -7.95 -0.38
CA LYS A 5 14.21 -8.25 -1.21
C LYS A 5 14.46 -7.61 -2.57
N GLU A 6 14.43 -8.42 -3.61
CA GLU A 6 14.67 -7.95 -4.95
C GLU A 6 13.56 -7.00 -5.37
N LEU A 7 13.93 -5.77 -5.72
CA LEU A 7 12.97 -4.78 -6.20
C LEU A 7 12.63 -5.04 -7.66
N ILE A 8 11.36 -5.09 -7.96
CA ILE A 8 10.87 -5.36 -9.31
C ILE A 8 10.58 -4.05 -10.02
N THR A 9 11.04 -3.95 -11.27
CA THR A 9 10.78 -2.80 -12.13
C THR A 9 9.52 -3.02 -12.97
N GLU A 10 9.03 -1.96 -13.62
CA GLU A 10 7.89 -2.07 -14.54
C GLU A 10 8.13 -3.10 -15.65
N GLU A 11 9.36 -3.15 -16.15
CA GLU A 11 9.72 -4.06 -17.24
C GLU A 11 9.67 -5.51 -16.82
N GLN A 12 9.80 -5.78 -15.54
CA GLN A 12 9.76 -7.12 -14.98
C GLN A 12 8.35 -7.55 -14.59
N LEU A 13 7.36 -6.65 -14.65
CA LEU A 13 5.99 -6.98 -14.32
C LEU A 13 5.38 -7.91 -15.36
N ASP A 14 4.56 -8.85 -14.89
CA ASP A 14 3.68 -9.61 -15.76
C ASP A 14 2.84 -8.64 -16.61
N PRO A 15 2.64 -8.92 -17.92
CA PRO A 15 1.84 -8.04 -18.78
C PRO A 15 0.46 -7.70 -18.24
N LYS A 16 -0.19 -8.61 -17.51
CA LYS A 16 -1.48 -8.35 -16.90
C LYS A 16 -1.38 -7.31 -15.80
N LEU A 17 -0.32 -7.41 -14.98
CA LEU A 17 -0.08 -6.45 -13.90
C LEU A 17 0.31 -5.09 -14.45
N LEU A 18 1.08 -5.07 -15.52
CA LEU A 18 1.44 -3.82 -16.18
C LEU A 18 0.20 -3.11 -16.72
N THR A 19 -0.70 -3.85 -17.36
CA THR A 19 -1.97 -3.29 -17.86
C THR A 19 -2.79 -2.68 -16.70
N LEU A 20 -2.86 -3.39 -15.58
CA LEU A 20 -3.56 -2.88 -14.39
C LEU A 20 -2.88 -1.64 -13.84
N PHE A 21 -1.55 -1.61 -13.83
CA PHE A 21 -0.80 -0.45 -13.37
C PHE A 21 -1.10 0.79 -14.20
N LEU A 22 -1.15 0.64 -15.52
CA LEU A 22 -1.51 1.74 -16.42
C LEU A 22 -2.94 2.22 -16.19
N LYS A 23 -3.86 1.30 -15.92
CA LYS A 23 -5.24 1.66 -15.55
C LYS A 23 -5.30 2.44 -14.25
N ALA A 24 -4.49 2.05 -13.26
CA ALA A 24 -4.43 2.76 -11.99
C ALA A 24 -3.93 4.20 -12.19
N GLN A 25 -2.91 4.38 -12.99
CA GLN A 25 -2.37 5.71 -13.29
C GLN A 25 -3.41 6.58 -14.00
N SER A 26 -4.14 6.01 -14.97
CA SER A 26 -5.23 6.73 -15.65
C SER A 26 -6.35 7.11 -14.68
N ALA A 27 -6.69 6.21 -13.76
CA ALA A 27 -7.71 6.49 -12.75
C ALA A 27 -7.30 7.66 -11.85
N ILE A 28 -6.01 7.74 -11.49
CA ILE A 28 -5.49 8.86 -10.69
C ILE A 28 -5.63 10.18 -11.46
N GLU A 29 -5.31 10.19 -12.74
CA GLU A 29 -5.45 11.37 -13.59
C GLU A 29 -6.90 11.85 -13.65
N LEU A 30 -7.85 10.91 -13.59
CA LEU A 30 -9.28 11.21 -13.60
C LEU A 30 -9.83 11.46 -12.20
N SER A 31 -8.98 11.53 -11.19
CA SER A 31 -9.36 11.70 -9.78
C SER A 31 -10.21 10.58 -9.22
N ASN A 32 -10.15 9.41 -9.84
CA ASN A 32 -10.84 8.20 -9.37
C ASN A 32 -9.91 7.42 -8.43
N TYR A 33 -9.67 8.00 -7.27
CA TYR A 33 -8.65 7.50 -6.34
C TYR A 33 -9.01 6.14 -5.74
N ASP A 34 -10.27 5.92 -5.39
CA ASP A 34 -10.68 4.65 -4.77
C ASP A 34 -10.45 3.47 -5.72
N TYR A 35 -10.76 3.65 -7.00
CA TYR A 35 -10.51 2.64 -8.01
C TYR A 35 -9.00 2.40 -8.19
N ALA A 36 -8.22 3.48 -8.27
CA ALA A 36 -6.77 3.37 -8.39
C ALA A 36 -6.16 2.62 -7.21
N LEU A 37 -6.59 2.93 -5.98
CA LEU A 37 -6.09 2.28 -4.77
C LEU A 37 -6.38 0.78 -4.80
N GLN A 38 -7.59 0.41 -5.22
CA GLN A 38 -7.97 -1.00 -5.31
C GLN A 38 -7.06 -1.76 -6.28
N ILE A 39 -6.80 -1.19 -7.45
CA ILE A 39 -5.91 -1.82 -8.44
C ILE A 39 -4.50 -1.95 -7.89
N LEU A 40 -3.98 -0.87 -7.28
CA LEU A 40 -2.61 -0.87 -6.76
C LEU A 40 -2.44 -1.88 -5.63
N HIS A 41 -3.43 -2.02 -4.75
CA HIS A 41 -3.39 -3.07 -3.72
C HIS A 41 -3.31 -4.45 -4.33
N ASN A 42 -4.08 -4.72 -5.38
CA ASN A 42 -4.05 -6.03 -6.05
C ASN A 42 -2.69 -6.31 -6.67
N ILE A 43 -2.09 -5.32 -7.33
CA ILE A 43 -0.75 -5.47 -7.92
C ILE A 43 0.29 -5.76 -6.83
N LEU A 44 0.27 -4.99 -5.76
CA LEU A 44 1.27 -5.12 -4.69
C LEU A 44 1.08 -6.37 -3.84
N LYS A 45 -0.09 -6.96 -3.87
CA LYS A 45 -0.33 -8.26 -3.24
C LYS A 45 0.44 -9.36 -3.96
N GLU A 46 0.48 -9.30 -5.28
CA GLU A 46 1.22 -10.27 -6.10
C GLU A 46 2.71 -9.93 -6.20
N GLU A 47 3.04 -8.64 -6.25
CA GLU A 47 4.42 -8.17 -6.38
C GLU A 47 4.73 -7.14 -5.29
N PRO A 48 4.95 -7.58 -4.04
CA PRO A 48 5.16 -6.66 -2.91
C PRO A 48 6.39 -5.76 -3.06
N THR A 49 7.37 -6.17 -3.86
CA THR A 49 8.62 -5.43 -4.05
C THR A 49 8.62 -4.54 -5.29
N PHE A 50 7.46 -4.33 -5.90
CA PHE A 50 7.31 -3.39 -7.00
C PHE A 50 7.31 -1.96 -6.44
N LEU A 51 8.49 -1.37 -6.34
CA LEU A 51 8.70 -0.10 -5.66
C LEU A 51 7.91 1.05 -6.31
N LYS A 52 7.91 1.13 -7.63
CA LYS A 52 7.19 2.20 -8.33
C LYS A 52 5.69 2.13 -8.03
N GLY A 53 5.12 0.93 -7.93
CA GLY A 53 3.73 0.74 -7.51
C GLY A 53 3.47 1.29 -6.12
N ARG A 54 4.41 1.08 -5.20
CA ARG A 54 4.30 1.64 -3.85
C ARG A 54 4.35 3.16 -3.85
N GLN A 55 5.22 3.73 -4.66
CA GLN A 55 5.32 5.18 -4.79
C GLN A 55 4.03 5.78 -5.35
N VAL A 56 3.47 5.15 -6.37
CA VAL A 56 2.20 5.58 -6.96
C VAL A 56 1.05 5.41 -5.96
N LEU A 57 1.05 4.32 -5.19
CA LEU A 57 0.07 4.11 -4.13
C LEU A 57 0.12 5.24 -3.09
N ARG A 58 1.30 5.61 -2.63
CA ARG A 58 1.47 6.72 -1.69
C ARG A 58 0.96 8.04 -2.27
N ALA A 59 1.28 8.31 -3.54
CA ALA A 59 0.81 9.51 -4.22
C ALA A 59 -0.72 9.53 -4.32
N ALA A 60 -1.33 8.40 -4.63
CA ALA A 60 -2.79 8.28 -4.72
C ALA A 60 -3.46 8.46 -3.35
N GLN A 61 -2.89 7.87 -2.30
CA GLN A 61 -3.39 8.03 -0.94
C GLN A 61 -3.36 9.51 -0.52
N GLY A 62 -2.25 10.19 -0.78
CA GLY A 62 -2.11 11.61 -0.47
C GLY A 62 -3.06 12.49 -1.28
N ALA A 63 -3.22 12.19 -2.57
CA ALA A 63 -4.14 12.93 -3.44
C ALA A 63 -5.60 12.76 -2.99
N ARG A 64 -5.98 11.54 -2.61
CA ARG A 64 -7.31 11.28 -2.07
C ARG A 64 -7.57 12.09 -0.80
N TRP A 65 -6.61 12.13 0.09
CA TRP A 65 -6.69 12.89 1.33
C TRP A 65 -6.88 14.38 1.05
N ARG A 66 -6.06 14.96 0.15
CA ARG A 66 -6.14 16.37 -0.22
C ARG A 66 -7.46 16.71 -0.90
N ALA A 67 -8.07 15.74 -1.59
CA ALA A 67 -9.37 15.92 -2.23
C ALA A 67 -10.55 15.80 -1.26
N GLY A 68 -10.28 15.68 0.05
CA GLY A 68 -11.31 15.59 1.07
C GLY A 68 -11.76 14.18 1.40
N GLY A 69 -10.89 13.19 1.14
CA GLY A 69 -11.18 11.80 1.50
C GLY A 69 -11.40 11.64 3.00
N LYS A 70 -12.38 10.83 3.38
CA LYS A 70 -12.71 10.59 4.78
C LYS A 70 -11.89 9.44 5.33
N LYS A 71 -11.54 9.53 6.62
CA LYS A 71 -10.96 8.41 7.33
C LYS A 71 -11.95 7.25 7.34
N GLY A 72 -11.50 6.10 6.87
CA GLY A 72 -12.31 4.89 6.93
C GLY A 72 -12.34 4.33 8.34
N LYS A 73 -13.41 3.62 8.65
CA LYS A 73 -13.48 2.78 9.83
C LYS A 73 -12.98 1.39 9.40
N GLY A 74 -11.88 0.94 9.94
CA GLY A 74 -11.32 -0.35 9.58
C GLY A 74 -10.76 -1.06 10.79
N LEU A 75 -10.22 -2.25 10.52
CA LEU A 75 -9.55 -3.08 11.52
C LEU A 75 -8.48 -2.32 12.29
N LEU A 76 -7.88 -1.31 11.68
CA LEU A 76 -6.78 -0.54 12.26
C LEU A 76 -7.25 0.75 12.92
N SER A 77 -8.56 1.02 12.94
CA SER A 77 -9.05 2.18 13.68
C SER A 77 -9.02 1.87 15.17
N GLY A 78 -8.31 2.73 15.91
CA GLY A 78 -8.12 2.55 17.35
C GLY A 78 -6.85 1.79 17.70
N ALA A 79 -6.49 1.83 18.97
CA ALA A 79 -5.25 1.26 19.50
C ALA A 79 -5.16 -0.26 19.33
N GLY A 80 -6.30 -0.96 19.45
CA GLY A 80 -6.33 -2.41 19.34
C GLY A 80 -5.99 -2.91 17.94
N GLY A 81 -6.41 -2.19 16.91
CA GLY A 81 -6.12 -2.55 15.52
C GLY A 81 -4.64 -2.48 15.21
N MET A 82 -3.98 -1.42 15.63
CA MET A 82 -2.54 -1.24 15.41
C MET A 82 -1.72 -2.25 16.21
N MET A 83 -2.17 -2.61 17.40
CA MET A 83 -1.51 -3.64 18.21
C MET A 83 -1.55 -4.99 17.52
N LYS A 84 -2.68 -5.35 16.89
CA LYS A 84 -2.80 -6.60 16.14
C LYS A 84 -1.83 -6.64 14.97
N VAL A 85 -1.69 -5.53 14.24
CA VAL A 85 -0.76 -5.42 13.13
C VAL A 85 0.66 -5.57 13.63
N LYS A 86 1.01 -4.92 14.73
CA LYS A 86 2.34 -5.00 15.33
C LYS A 86 2.73 -6.44 15.67
N ASN A 87 1.79 -7.21 16.22
CA ASN A 87 2.01 -8.63 16.50
C ASN A 87 2.11 -9.46 15.22
N LYS A 88 1.31 -9.14 14.21
CA LYS A 88 1.30 -9.85 12.94
C LYS A 88 2.59 -9.68 12.14
N ILE A 89 3.28 -8.55 12.29
CA ILE A 89 4.55 -8.29 11.57
C ILE A 89 5.56 -9.40 11.81
N LYS A 90 5.63 -9.92 13.01
CA LYS A 90 6.56 -10.98 13.36
C LYS A 90 6.25 -12.31 12.67
N LYS A 91 4.98 -12.58 12.42
CA LYS A 91 4.51 -13.85 11.85
C LYS A 91 4.31 -13.78 10.34
N ASP A 92 3.80 -12.66 9.86
CA ASP A 92 3.45 -12.47 8.46
C ASP A 92 3.69 -11.02 8.05
N PRO A 93 4.98 -10.66 7.79
CA PRO A 93 5.31 -9.27 7.41
C PRO A 93 4.57 -8.79 6.15
N LEU A 94 4.45 -9.64 5.13
CA LEU A 94 3.82 -9.22 3.87
C LEU A 94 2.32 -8.99 4.03
N GLY A 95 1.65 -9.84 4.79
CA GLY A 95 0.23 -9.64 5.09
C GLY A 95 0.00 -8.40 5.94
N SER A 96 0.93 -8.10 6.84
CA SER A 96 0.88 -6.89 7.66
C SER A 96 1.02 -5.63 6.81
N ILE A 97 1.87 -5.66 5.79
CA ILE A 97 2.04 -4.54 4.86
C ILE A 97 0.72 -4.22 4.17
N ASP A 98 -0.02 -5.23 3.72
CA ASP A 98 -1.31 -5.03 3.08
C ASP A 98 -2.31 -4.34 4.03
N ASP A 99 -2.39 -4.79 5.27
CA ASP A 99 -3.25 -4.19 6.29
C ASP A 99 -2.88 -2.73 6.57
N ILE A 100 -1.59 -2.45 6.67
CA ILE A 100 -1.08 -1.10 6.92
C ILE A 100 -1.40 -0.19 5.72
N GLU A 101 -1.23 -0.67 4.50
CA GLU A 101 -1.55 0.10 3.31
C GLU A 101 -3.03 0.49 3.26
N LYS A 102 -3.91 -0.42 3.67
CA LYS A 102 -5.34 -0.12 3.73
C LYS A 102 -5.64 0.98 4.75
N LYS A 103 -4.93 1.00 5.87
CA LYS A 103 -5.05 2.10 6.83
C LYS A 103 -4.57 3.41 6.22
N LEU A 104 -3.47 3.37 5.49
CA LEU A 104 -2.90 4.55 4.85
C LEU A 104 -3.78 5.10 3.72
N ASP A 105 -4.65 4.28 3.12
CA ASP A 105 -5.61 4.77 2.13
C ASP A 105 -6.49 5.89 2.68
N SER A 106 -6.90 5.76 3.94
CA SER A 106 -7.79 6.73 4.58
C SER A 106 -7.08 7.69 5.51
N ASP A 107 -5.85 7.38 5.91
CA ASP A 107 -5.08 8.21 6.83
C ASP A 107 -3.58 8.14 6.46
N PRO A 108 -3.19 8.70 5.30
CA PRO A 108 -1.83 8.52 4.75
C PRO A 108 -0.73 9.18 5.57
N TYR A 109 -1.08 10.11 6.45
CA TYR A 109 -0.12 10.81 7.29
C TYR A 109 -0.06 10.26 8.71
N ASN A 110 -0.68 9.12 8.97
CA ASN A 110 -0.62 8.48 10.27
C ASN A 110 0.81 8.02 10.57
N VAL A 111 1.40 8.60 11.61
CA VAL A 111 2.81 8.35 11.96
C VAL A 111 3.04 6.90 12.35
N GLU A 112 2.15 6.34 13.17
CA GLU A 112 2.28 4.96 13.63
C GLU A 112 2.17 3.97 12.48
N ALA A 113 1.20 4.17 11.58
CA ALA A 113 1.02 3.29 10.42
C ALA A 113 2.23 3.35 9.49
N ASN A 114 2.78 4.53 9.23
CA ASN A 114 3.99 4.67 8.40
C ASN A 114 5.19 4.00 9.06
N SER A 115 5.34 4.14 10.36
CA SER A 115 6.42 3.49 11.11
C SER A 115 6.31 1.97 11.04
N LEU A 116 5.11 1.43 11.22
CA LEU A 116 4.85 -0.01 11.13
C LEU A 116 5.07 -0.53 9.71
N PHE A 117 4.71 0.27 8.71
CA PHE A 117 4.99 -0.09 7.31
C PHE A 117 6.48 -0.33 7.10
N TYR A 118 7.29 0.62 7.56
CA TYR A 118 8.74 0.52 7.43
C TYR A 118 9.27 -0.73 8.14
N GLU A 119 8.83 -0.97 9.36
CA GLU A 119 9.23 -2.14 10.14
C GLU A 119 8.86 -3.44 9.41
N ALA A 120 7.65 -3.54 8.90
CA ALA A 120 7.19 -4.74 8.19
C ALA A 120 7.94 -4.94 6.88
N PHE A 121 8.19 -3.87 6.14
CA PHE A 121 8.87 -3.95 4.84
C PHE A 121 10.33 -4.39 4.99
N MET A 122 10.96 -3.98 6.09
CA MET A 122 12.35 -4.33 6.36
C MET A 122 12.50 -5.67 7.07
N ALA A 123 11.42 -6.29 7.48
CA ALA A 123 11.44 -7.56 8.18
C ALA A 123 11.88 -8.75 7.31
#